data_3ef4109a321d428a95653d5d68b71ad6
#
_entry.id   3ef4109a321d428a95653d5d68b71ad6
#
_cell.length_a   1.000
_cell.length_b   1.000
_cell.length_c   1.000
_cell.angle_alpha   90.00
_cell.angle_beta   90.00
_cell.angle_gamma   90.00
#
_symmetry.space_group_name_H-M   'P 1'
#
loop_
_entity.id
_entity.type
_entity.pdbx_description
1 polymer ?
#
loop_
_entity_poly.entity_id
_entity_poly.type
_entity_poly.pdbx_seq_one_letter_code
_entity_poly.pdbx_strand_id
1 'polypeptide(L)'
;MLFRSNAIIAFNGSRNLPFKKVNQEFLKSFETYLREKDCSWNTVSTYMRTLRAVYNRAVDRRMASYIPHHFRYVYTGTRADRKRALEKEDMERLMKELPKQIHQGRGELQRTRAYFFLMFMLRGMPFVDLAYLKKQDIVGNVLTYRRRKTGRLLTVTLLPETMKLMKKYMNTDSASPYLFPILTGGESTEATYREYQIALRNFNYQLLLLKQVLALTSDLSSYTARHTWATMAYYCEIHPGIISEAMGHSSIIVTETYLKPFKNKKIDEANVTILSSLKRNYVCGK
;
A
#
# COMPACT_ATOMS: atom_id res chain seq x y z
N MET A 1 14.65 -5.59 11.55
CA MET A 1 15.55 -6.70 11.16
C MET A 1 15.38 -7.95 12.00
N LEU A 2 15.13 -7.86 13.30
CA LEU A 2 14.99 -9.00 14.25
C LEU A 2 13.98 -10.09 13.84
N PHE A 3 12.83 -9.72 13.27
CA PHE A 3 11.80 -10.70 12.92
C PHE A 3 12.22 -11.67 11.81
N ARG A 4 13.09 -11.26 10.90
CA ARG A 4 13.55 -12.08 9.77
C ARG A 4 14.68 -13.04 10.16
N SER A 5 15.49 -12.68 11.15
CA SER A 5 16.52 -13.58 11.67
C SER A 5 15.91 -14.74 12.46
N ASN A 6 14.77 -14.56 13.14
CA ASN A 6 14.16 -15.59 13.96
C ASN A 6 13.73 -16.82 13.14
N ALA A 7 13.20 -16.65 11.93
CA ALA A 7 12.78 -17.77 11.09
C ALA A 7 13.98 -18.62 10.63
N ILE A 8 15.09 -17.97 10.25
CA ILE A 8 16.29 -18.71 9.82
C ILE A 8 17.00 -19.35 11.01
N ILE A 9 16.96 -18.73 12.20
CA ILE A 9 17.47 -19.32 13.44
C ILE A 9 16.66 -20.57 13.81
N ALA A 10 15.34 -20.48 13.74
CA ALA A 10 14.44 -21.60 14.02
C ALA A 10 14.67 -22.79 13.05
N PHE A 11 14.87 -22.49 11.75
CA PHE A 11 15.18 -23.49 10.74
C PHE A 11 16.56 -24.12 10.93
N ASN A 12 17.60 -23.31 11.18
CA ASN A 12 18.96 -23.78 11.34
C ASN A 12 19.24 -24.44 12.73
N GLY A 13 18.34 -24.23 13.71
CA GLY A 13 18.54 -24.66 15.10
C GLY A 13 19.60 -23.88 15.88
N SER A 14 20.23 -22.89 15.26
CA SER A 14 21.32 -22.09 15.87
C SER A 14 21.36 -20.67 15.34
N ARG A 15 21.79 -19.74 16.19
CA ARG A 15 22.08 -18.35 15.78
C ARG A 15 23.31 -18.23 14.88
N ASN A 16 24.22 -19.21 14.94
CA ASN A 16 25.42 -19.22 14.11
C ASN A 16 25.15 -20.00 12.81
N LEU A 17 25.11 -19.29 11.69
CA LEU A 17 24.97 -19.86 10.36
C LEU A 17 26.17 -19.39 9.50
N PRO A 18 27.20 -20.24 9.33
CA PRO A 18 28.33 -19.93 8.46
C PRO A 18 27.89 -19.75 7.00
N PHE A 19 28.46 -18.79 6.28
CA PHE A 19 28.12 -18.57 4.87
C PHE A 19 28.36 -19.79 3.97
N LYS A 20 29.33 -20.64 4.30
CA LYS A 20 29.57 -21.93 3.61
C LYS A 20 28.37 -22.89 3.66
N LYS A 21 27.53 -22.80 4.71
CA LYS A 21 26.32 -23.61 4.86
C LYS A 21 25.16 -23.10 3.99
N VAL A 22 25.20 -21.83 3.58
CA VAL A 22 24.15 -21.23 2.77
C VAL A 22 24.37 -21.63 1.30
N ASN A 23 24.26 -22.91 0.99
CA ASN A 23 24.33 -23.47 -0.35
C ASN A 23 22.93 -23.60 -0.99
N GLN A 24 22.82 -24.07 -2.23
CA GLN A 24 21.54 -24.21 -2.95
C GLN A 24 20.56 -25.15 -2.24
N GLU A 25 21.06 -26.25 -1.66
CA GLU A 25 20.27 -27.20 -0.91
C GLU A 25 19.68 -26.58 0.36
N PHE A 26 20.49 -25.85 1.13
CA PHE A 26 20.02 -25.10 2.30
C PHE A 26 18.95 -24.07 1.92
N LEU A 27 19.14 -23.33 0.83
CA LEU A 27 18.19 -22.35 0.35
C LEU A 27 16.86 -22.99 -0.03
N LYS A 28 16.91 -24.13 -0.71
CA LYS A 28 15.70 -24.87 -1.11
C LYS A 28 14.96 -25.48 0.08
N SER A 29 15.69 -26.09 1.01
CA SER A 29 15.12 -26.61 2.25
C SER A 29 14.49 -25.51 3.11
N PHE A 30 15.12 -24.35 3.18
CA PHE A 30 14.55 -23.19 3.90
C PHE A 30 13.29 -22.64 3.20
N GLU A 31 13.24 -22.64 1.86
CA GLU A 31 12.03 -22.30 1.10
C GLU A 31 10.88 -23.26 1.45
N THR A 32 11.14 -24.57 1.43
CA THR A 32 10.17 -25.61 1.80
C THR A 32 9.68 -25.44 3.23
N TYR A 33 10.59 -25.26 4.18
CA TYR A 33 10.24 -24.98 5.58
C TYR A 33 9.32 -23.77 5.74
N LEU A 34 9.59 -22.67 5.03
CA LEU A 34 8.73 -21.50 5.08
C LEU A 34 7.34 -21.77 4.50
N ARG A 35 7.26 -22.61 3.46
CA ARG A 35 5.98 -23.03 2.87
C ARG A 35 5.19 -23.95 3.80
N GLU A 36 5.83 -24.88 4.48
CA GLU A 36 5.23 -25.74 5.51
C GLU A 36 4.70 -24.93 6.71
N LYS A 37 5.27 -23.74 6.95
CA LYS A 37 4.76 -22.75 7.93
C LYS A 37 3.69 -21.82 7.35
N ASP A 38 3.04 -22.19 6.25
CA ASP A 38 1.99 -21.42 5.57
C ASP A 38 2.40 -20.01 5.14
N CYS A 39 3.70 -19.72 5.03
CA CYS A 39 4.17 -18.46 4.52
C CYS A 39 3.73 -18.25 3.07
N SER A 40 3.14 -17.10 2.75
CA SER A 40 2.82 -16.72 1.37
C SER A 40 4.10 -16.64 0.51
N TRP A 41 3.97 -16.81 -0.81
CA TRP A 41 5.10 -16.68 -1.73
C TRP A 41 5.80 -15.32 -1.61
N ASN A 42 5.07 -14.24 -1.37
CA ASN A 42 5.67 -12.92 -1.14
C ASN A 42 6.45 -12.84 0.18
N THR A 43 6.01 -13.59 1.19
CA THR A 43 6.76 -13.72 2.45
C THR A 43 8.04 -14.52 2.22
N VAL A 44 7.97 -15.66 1.54
CA VAL A 44 9.14 -16.48 1.15
C VAL A 44 10.13 -15.62 0.36
N SER A 45 9.67 -14.93 -0.69
CA SER A 45 10.50 -14.01 -1.48
C SER A 45 11.21 -12.96 -0.60
N THR A 46 10.50 -12.43 0.38
CA THR A 46 11.08 -11.43 1.29
C THR A 46 12.23 -12.00 2.11
N TYR A 47 12.10 -13.23 2.60
CA TYR A 47 13.19 -13.92 3.30
C TYR A 47 14.36 -14.20 2.37
N MET A 48 14.10 -14.77 1.20
CA MET A 48 15.15 -15.11 0.21
C MET A 48 15.90 -13.88 -0.28
N ARG A 49 15.19 -12.79 -0.60
CA ARG A 49 15.82 -11.51 -1.00
C ARG A 49 16.66 -10.89 0.11
N THR A 50 16.21 -11.00 1.35
CA THR A 50 16.99 -10.51 2.50
C THR A 50 18.26 -11.33 2.68
N LEU A 51 18.14 -12.66 2.60
CA LEU A 51 19.30 -13.57 2.71
C LEU A 51 20.29 -13.33 1.55
N ARG A 52 19.78 -13.16 0.32
CA ARG A 52 20.62 -12.80 -0.84
C ARG A 52 21.36 -11.49 -0.63
N ALA A 53 20.70 -10.46 -0.10
CA ALA A 53 21.34 -9.18 0.16
C ALA A 53 22.44 -9.29 1.22
N VAL A 54 22.23 -10.08 2.26
CA VAL A 54 23.26 -10.35 3.30
C VAL A 54 24.42 -11.15 2.73
N TYR A 55 24.14 -12.20 1.94
CA TYR A 55 25.16 -13.02 1.31
C TYR A 55 26.01 -12.20 0.32
N ASN A 56 25.41 -11.44 -0.56
CA ASN A 56 26.13 -10.59 -1.51
C ASN A 56 27.05 -9.58 -0.78
N ARG A 57 26.54 -8.95 0.30
CA ARG A 57 27.38 -8.06 1.13
C ARG A 57 28.55 -8.78 1.78
N ALA A 58 28.40 -10.05 2.13
CA ALA A 58 29.50 -10.86 2.67
C ALA A 58 30.54 -11.18 1.57
N VAL A 59 30.08 -11.44 0.35
CA VAL A 59 30.96 -11.60 -0.83
C VAL A 59 31.76 -10.31 -1.10
N ASP A 60 31.09 -9.16 -1.13
CA ASP A 60 31.74 -7.84 -1.32
C ASP A 60 32.82 -7.57 -0.25
N ARG A 61 32.63 -8.10 0.97
CA ARG A 61 33.58 -7.99 2.08
C ARG A 61 34.57 -9.15 2.16
N ARG A 62 34.64 -10.02 1.16
CA ARG A 62 35.47 -11.22 1.11
C ARG A 62 35.26 -12.20 2.27
N MET A 63 34.08 -12.17 2.90
CA MET A 63 33.70 -13.09 3.99
C MET A 63 33.00 -14.36 3.47
N ALA A 64 32.56 -14.35 2.21
CA ALA A 64 31.95 -15.47 1.51
C ALA A 64 32.47 -15.53 0.06
N SER A 65 32.46 -16.74 -0.53
CA SER A 65 32.82 -16.93 -1.93
C SER A 65 31.67 -16.52 -2.86
N TYR A 66 32.00 -15.91 -4.00
CA TYR A 66 31.02 -15.64 -5.02
C TYR A 66 30.57 -16.96 -5.70
N ILE A 67 29.28 -17.20 -5.77
CA ILE A 67 28.68 -18.35 -6.45
C ILE A 67 27.73 -17.81 -7.54
N PRO A 68 27.99 -18.08 -8.84
CA PRO A 68 27.11 -17.66 -9.92
C PRO A 68 25.69 -18.22 -9.73
N HIS A 69 24.70 -17.36 -9.93
CA HIS A 69 23.27 -17.76 -9.86
C HIS A 69 22.82 -18.45 -8.56
N HIS A 70 23.48 -18.15 -7.43
CA HIS A 70 23.30 -18.82 -6.15
C HIS A 70 21.85 -18.92 -5.67
N PHE A 71 21.01 -17.88 -5.93
CA PHE A 71 19.61 -17.82 -5.56
C PHE A 71 18.64 -18.12 -6.72
N ARG A 72 19.11 -18.72 -7.82
CA ARG A 72 18.30 -18.95 -9.04
C ARG A 72 17.11 -19.87 -8.79
N TYR A 73 17.28 -20.90 -7.95
CA TYR A 73 16.32 -21.98 -7.75
C TYR A 73 15.35 -21.75 -6.61
N VAL A 74 15.38 -20.60 -5.97
CA VAL A 74 14.42 -20.20 -4.94
C VAL A 74 13.62 -18.98 -5.36
N TYR A 75 12.40 -18.87 -4.81
CA TYR A 75 11.49 -17.82 -5.21
C TYR A 75 11.90 -16.45 -4.65
N THR A 76 12.27 -15.55 -5.52
CA THR A 76 12.62 -14.15 -5.20
C THR A 76 11.73 -13.13 -5.91
N GLY A 77 10.67 -13.59 -6.59
CA GLY A 77 9.71 -12.76 -7.32
C GLY A 77 8.72 -12.04 -6.42
N THR A 78 7.78 -11.35 -7.02
CA THR A 78 6.65 -10.71 -6.34
C THR A 78 5.36 -11.09 -7.07
N ARG A 79 4.35 -11.54 -6.33
CA ARG A 79 3.02 -11.81 -6.85
C ARG A 79 2.06 -10.74 -6.35
N ALA A 80 1.31 -10.13 -7.27
CA ALA A 80 0.27 -9.16 -6.95
C ALA A 80 -1.11 -9.84 -6.83
N ASP A 81 -1.17 -10.93 -6.05
CA ASP A 81 -2.32 -11.85 -6.02
C ASP A 81 -3.56 -11.24 -5.36
N ARG A 82 -3.38 -10.23 -4.49
CA ARG A 82 -4.51 -9.59 -3.78
C ARG A 82 -4.74 -8.18 -4.29
N LYS A 83 -5.80 -8.02 -5.06
CA LYS A 83 -6.33 -6.70 -5.42
C LYS A 83 -7.22 -6.22 -4.27
N ARG A 84 -6.80 -5.13 -3.60
CA ARG A 84 -7.42 -4.62 -2.37
C ARG A 84 -8.39 -3.46 -2.60
N ALA A 85 -8.71 -3.16 -3.85
CA ALA A 85 -9.66 -2.10 -4.16
C ALA A 85 -11.07 -2.52 -3.72
N LEU A 86 -11.81 -1.59 -3.10
CA LEU A 86 -13.21 -1.78 -2.77
C LEU A 86 -14.06 -1.89 -4.04
N GLU A 87 -15.13 -2.65 -3.96
CA GLU A 87 -16.22 -2.58 -4.92
C GLU A 87 -17.05 -1.32 -4.66
N LYS A 88 -17.84 -0.93 -5.66
CA LYS A 88 -18.65 0.28 -5.60
C LYS A 88 -19.61 0.26 -4.41
N GLU A 89 -20.24 -0.86 -4.18
CA GLU A 89 -21.22 -1.08 -3.12
C GLU A 89 -20.61 -0.89 -1.72
N ASP A 90 -19.39 -1.39 -1.49
CA ASP A 90 -18.68 -1.20 -0.23
C ASP A 90 -18.25 0.26 -0.04
N MET A 91 -17.86 0.94 -1.13
CA MET A 91 -17.54 2.37 -1.07
C MET A 91 -18.77 3.21 -0.73
N GLU A 92 -19.94 2.89 -1.33
CA GLU A 92 -21.20 3.54 -1.00
C GLU A 92 -21.62 3.31 0.46
N ARG A 93 -21.41 2.10 1.01
CA ARG A 93 -21.66 1.82 2.44
C ARG A 93 -20.71 2.63 3.34
N LEU A 94 -19.46 2.75 2.99
CA LEU A 94 -18.50 3.59 3.71
C LEU A 94 -18.89 5.07 3.71
N MET A 95 -19.57 5.56 2.66
CA MET A 95 -20.03 6.94 2.57
C MET A 95 -21.25 7.21 3.47
N LYS A 96 -22.04 6.21 3.82
CA LYS A 96 -23.22 6.36 4.70
C LYS A 96 -22.80 6.73 6.12
N GLU A 97 -23.70 7.33 6.86
CA GLU A 97 -23.48 7.60 8.29
C GLU A 97 -23.33 6.31 9.08
N LEU A 98 -22.50 6.36 10.12
CA LEU A 98 -22.40 5.22 11.04
C LEU A 98 -23.72 5.01 11.80
N PRO A 99 -24.12 3.75 12.02
CA PRO A 99 -25.34 3.42 12.75
C PRO A 99 -25.40 4.16 14.11
N LYS A 100 -26.57 4.67 14.47
CA LYS A 100 -26.78 5.45 15.70
C LYS A 100 -26.54 4.62 16.97
N GLN A 101 -26.72 3.31 16.87
CA GLN A 101 -26.56 2.34 17.98
C GLN A 101 -25.11 2.19 18.47
N ILE A 102 -24.12 2.69 17.73
CA ILE A 102 -22.72 2.66 18.16
C ILE A 102 -22.50 3.83 19.11
N HIS A 103 -22.50 3.56 20.40
CA HIS A 103 -22.24 4.58 21.43
C HIS A 103 -20.76 4.62 21.80
N GLN A 104 -20.15 3.46 22.07
CA GLN A 104 -18.75 3.36 22.48
C GLN A 104 -17.81 3.36 21.26
N GLY A 105 -16.75 4.17 21.28
CA GLY A 105 -15.76 4.25 20.19
C GLY A 105 -16.24 4.93 18.89
N ARG A 106 -17.47 5.47 18.84
CA ARG A 106 -18.03 6.12 17.64
C ARG A 106 -17.14 7.24 17.09
N GLY A 107 -16.60 8.07 17.96
CA GLY A 107 -15.73 9.18 17.54
C GLY A 107 -14.44 8.69 16.86
N GLU A 108 -13.88 7.59 17.36
CA GLU A 108 -12.67 6.99 16.78
C GLU A 108 -12.95 6.31 15.42
N LEU A 109 -14.08 5.61 15.30
CA LEU A 109 -14.53 5.06 14.02
C LEU A 109 -14.82 6.16 12.99
N GLN A 110 -15.44 7.27 13.41
CA GLN A 110 -15.67 8.42 12.54
C GLN A 110 -14.37 9.05 12.06
N ARG A 111 -13.38 9.21 12.93
CA ARG A 111 -12.05 9.72 12.60
C ARG A 111 -11.31 8.76 11.66
N THR A 112 -11.34 7.46 11.93
CA THR A 112 -10.76 6.43 11.07
C THR A 112 -11.37 6.46 9.68
N ARG A 113 -12.68 6.55 9.57
CA ARG A 113 -13.40 6.70 8.31
C ARG A 113 -12.99 7.98 7.58
N ALA A 114 -12.88 9.09 8.30
CA ALA A 114 -12.45 10.36 7.73
C ALA A 114 -11.02 10.29 7.18
N TYR A 115 -10.09 9.67 7.89
CA TYR A 115 -8.72 9.46 7.42
C TYR A 115 -8.67 8.55 6.20
N PHE A 116 -9.50 7.51 6.15
CA PHE A 116 -9.64 6.67 4.96
C PHE A 116 -10.09 7.48 3.74
N PHE A 117 -11.12 8.33 3.90
CA PHE A 117 -11.57 9.20 2.81
C PHE A 117 -10.54 10.25 2.42
N LEU A 118 -9.87 10.86 3.38
CA LEU A 118 -8.77 11.79 3.07
C LEU A 118 -7.66 11.12 2.27
N MET A 119 -7.25 9.90 2.65
CA MET A 119 -6.28 9.13 1.87
C MET A 119 -6.77 8.89 0.43
N PHE A 120 -8.05 8.58 0.25
CA PHE A 120 -8.66 8.39 -1.05
C PHE A 120 -8.71 9.71 -1.86
N MET A 121 -9.25 10.80 -1.28
CA MET A 121 -9.39 12.11 -1.93
C MET A 121 -8.05 12.76 -2.26
N LEU A 122 -6.99 12.43 -1.52
CA LEU A 122 -5.61 12.85 -1.75
C LEU A 122 -4.87 11.88 -2.70
N ARG A 123 -5.56 11.37 -3.73
CA ARG A 123 -5.01 10.54 -4.81
C ARG A 123 -4.41 9.22 -4.30
N GLY A 124 -5.08 8.58 -3.34
CA GLY A 124 -4.60 7.34 -2.75
C GLY A 124 -3.35 7.53 -1.90
N MET A 125 -3.26 8.63 -1.14
CA MET A 125 -2.16 8.89 -0.23
C MET A 125 -1.99 7.73 0.76
N PRO A 126 -0.78 7.18 0.98
CA PRO A 126 -0.54 6.19 2.03
C PRO A 126 -0.71 6.76 3.42
N PHE A 127 -1.13 5.93 4.39
CA PHE A 127 -1.29 6.37 5.78
C PHE A 127 -0.01 6.94 6.40
N VAL A 128 1.16 6.44 5.99
CA VAL A 128 2.44 7.01 6.44
C VAL A 128 2.60 8.46 6.00
N ASP A 129 2.23 8.79 4.75
CA ASP A 129 2.34 10.16 4.26
C ASP A 129 1.31 11.05 4.98
N LEU A 130 0.06 10.58 5.16
CA LEU A 130 -0.98 11.29 5.91
C LEU A 130 -0.55 11.60 7.36
N ALA A 131 0.04 10.62 8.05
CA ALA A 131 0.48 10.75 9.44
C ALA A 131 1.58 11.80 9.61
N TYR A 132 2.46 11.94 8.62
CA TYR A 132 3.59 12.86 8.66
C TYR A 132 3.33 14.21 7.99
N LEU A 133 2.11 14.47 7.45
CA LEU A 133 1.77 15.79 6.92
C LEU A 133 1.92 16.87 7.99
N LYS A 134 2.48 17.98 7.59
CA LYS A 134 2.66 19.16 8.45
C LYS A 134 1.65 20.25 8.09
N LYS A 135 1.35 21.13 9.03
CA LYS A 135 0.47 22.28 8.79
C LYS A 135 1.00 23.19 7.68
N GLN A 136 2.33 23.36 7.61
CA GLN A 136 3.00 24.17 6.58
C GLN A 136 2.97 23.56 5.17
N ASP A 137 2.62 22.29 5.02
CA ASP A 137 2.52 21.63 3.72
C ASP A 137 1.31 22.12 2.91
N ILE A 138 0.41 22.91 3.54
CA ILE A 138 -0.76 23.52 2.90
C ILE A 138 -0.55 25.00 2.77
N VAL A 139 -0.63 25.49 1.52
CA VAL A 139 -0.65 26.92 1.20
C VAL A 139 -1.89 27.20 0.33
N GLY A 140 -2.82 27.97 0.88
CA GLY A 140 -4.12 28.18 0.25
C GLY A 140 -4.92 26.89 0.11
N ASN A 141 -5.20 26.50 -1.12
CA ASN A 141 -5.86 25.23 -1.45
C ASN A 141 -4.91 24.20 -2.07
N VAL A 142 -3.61 24.35 -1.88
CA VAL A 142 -2.60 23.45 -2.45
C VAL A 142 -1.85 22.77 -1.33
N LEU A 143 -1.85 21.43 -1.37
CA LEU A 143 -1.04 20.57 -0.51
C LEU A 143 0.21 20.15 -1.28
N THR A 144 1.40 20.44 -0.75
CA THR A 144 2.68 19.99 -1.31
C THR A 144 3.46 19.22 -0.26
N TYR A 145 3.77 17.96 -0.56
CA TYR A 145 4.47 17.07 0.38
C TYR A 145 5.45 16.12 -0.32
N ARG A 146 6.43 15.64 0.44
CA ARG A 146 7.36 14.60 -0.04
C ARG A 146 6.92 13.22 0.44
N ARG A 147 6.80 12.29 -0.50
CA ARG A 147 6.52 10.89 -0.16
C ARG A 147 7.59 10.29 0.72
N ARG A 148 7.20 9.76 1.88
CA ARG A 148 8.14 9.15 2.85
C ARG A 148 8.95 7.98 2.27
N LYS A 149 8.33 7.17 1.40
CA LYS A 149 8.97 5.98 0.83
C LYS A 149 9.98 6.31 -0.29
N THR A 150 9.72 7.33 -1.10
CA THR A 150 10.47 7.57 -2.35
C THR A 150 11.12 8.94 -2.41
N GLY A 151 10.82 9.85 -1.49
CA GLY A 151 11.30 11.24 -1.51
C GLY A 151 10.66 12.11 -2.60
N ARG A 152 9.80 11.53 -3.48
CA ARG A 152 9.18 12.26 -4.59
C ARG A 152 8.28 13.38 -4.05
N LEU A 153 8.44 14.58 -4.58
CA LEU A 153 7.56 15.73 -4.31
C LEU A 153 6.24 15.54 -5.05
N LEU A 154 5.12 15.71 -4.37
CA LEU A 154 3.78 15.66 -4.93
C LEU A 154 3.01 16.91 -4.52
N THR A 155 2.24 17.44 -5.48
CA THR A 155 1.37 18.59 -5.29
C THR A 155 -0.06 18.21 -5.61
N VAL A 156 -0.99 18.51 -4.70
CA VAL A 156 -2.41 18.18 -4.81
C VAL A 156 -3.23 19.43 -4.58
N THR A 157 -4.02 19.83 -5.57
CA THR A 157 -5.05 20.86 -5.39
C THR A 157 -6.19 20.27 -4.59
N LEU A 158 -6.52 20.89 -3.46
CA LEU A 158 -7.55 20.45 -2.54
C LEU A 158 -8.92 20.95 -2.98
N LEU A 159 -9.85 20.03 -3.17
CA LEU A 159 -11.25 20.37 -3.44
C LEU A 159 -11.93 20.88 -2.16
N PRO A 160 -13.01 21.68 -2.27
CA PRO A 160 -13.72 22.22 -1.11
C PRO A 160 -14.15 21.16 -0.09
N GLU A 161 -14.63 20.01 -0.56
CA GLU A 161 -15.07 18.89 0.28
C GLU A 161 -13.87 18.29 1.03
N THR A 162 -12.72 18.15 0.36
CA THR A 162 -11.47 17.68 0.99
C THR A 162 -11.02 18.64 2.07
N MET A 163 -11.04 19.94 1.79
CA MET A 163 -10.70 20.99 2.77
C MET A 163 -11.65 20.98 3.97
N LYS A 164 -12.96 20.83 3.73
CA LYS A 164 -13.97 20.73 4.80
C LYS A 164 -13.70 19.53 5.70
N LEU A 165 -13.41 18.36 5.11
CA LEU A 165 -13.11 17.15 5.86
C LEU A 165 -11.80 17.29 6.62
N MET A 166 -10.75 17.85 6.02
CA MET A 166 -9.46 18.11 6.66
C MET A 166 -9.64 19.01 7.88
N LYS A 167 -10.28 20.18 7.71
CA LYS A 167 -10.50 21.16 8.81
C LYS A 167 -11.19 20.54 10.01
N LYS A 168 -12.14 19.60 9.80
CA LYS A 168 -12.86 18.93 10.89
C LYS A 168 -11.95 18.04 11.76
N TYR A 169 -10.86 17.51 11.20
CA TYR A 169 -9.98 16.54 11.87
C TYR A 169 -8.54 17.03 12.01
N MET A 170 -8.27 18.29 11.64
CA MET A 170 -6.96 18.89 11.85
C MET A 170 -6.58 18.94 13.32
N ASN A 171 -5.27 18.90 13.56
CA ASN A 171 -4.70 19.07 14.87
C ASN A 171 -4.89 20.51 15.36
N THR A 172 -5.61 20.67 16.48
CA THR A 172 -5.90 21.96 17.12
C THR A 172 -4.76 22.45 18.00
N ASP A 173 -3.83 21.58 18.39
CA ASP A 173 -2.64 21.96 19.13
C ASP A 173 -1.71 22.81 18.26
N SER A 174 -1.55 24.09 18.60
CA SER A 174 -0.70 25.04 17.88
C SER A 174 0.78 24.68 17.95
N ALA A 175 1.22 24.04 19.03
CA ALA A 175 2.61 23.63 19.22
C ALA A 175 3.00 22.44 18.34
N SER A 176 2.04 21.60 17.94
CA SER A 176 2.30 20.48 17.07
C SER A 176 2.51 20.91 15.61
N PRO A 177 3.60 20.49 14.95
CA PRO A 177 3.82 20.79 13.53
C PRO A 177 2.93 19.94 12.62
N TYR A 178 2.36 18.83 13.10
CA TYR A 178 1.60 17.88 12.30
C TYR A 178 0.19 18.36 12.00
N LEU A 179 -0.24 18.08 10.78
CA LEU A 179 -1.57 18.48 10.28
C LEU A 179 -2.69 17.74 10.98
N PHE A 180 -2.49 16.47 11.30
CA PHE A 180 -3.44 15.62 12.02
C PHE A 180 -2.86 15.14 13.36
N PRO A 181 -3.70 14.94 14.39
CA PRO A 181 -3.25 14.45 15.70
C PRO A 181 -3.00 12.92 15.67
N ILE A 182 -2.15 12.48 14.72
CA ILE A 182 -1.72 11.08 14.57
C ILE A 182 -0.36 10.89 15.24
N LEU A 183 0.51 11.90 15.14
CA LEU A 183 1.82 11.94 15.73
C LEU A 183 1.93 13.14 16.65
N THR A 184 2.60 12.96 17.78
CA THR A 184 2.87 14.04 18.74
C THR A 184 4.22 14.72 18.46
N GLY A 185 5.13 14.02 17.74
CA GLY A 185 6.46 14.53 17.44
C GLY A 185 7.44 14.25 18.58
N GLY A 186 7.65 12.97 18.90
CA GLY A 186 8.58 12.55 19.93
C GLY A 186 10.00 13.14 19.77
N GLU A 187 10.76 13.14 20.83
CA GLU A 187 12.09 13.75 20.97
C GLU A 187 13.13 13.29 19.91
N SER A 188 12.90 12.14 19.29
CA SER A 188 13.80 11.60 18.26
C SER A 188 13.04 11.05 17.06
N THR A 189 13.71 10.96 15.91
CA THR A 189 13.18 10.31 14.68
C THR A 189 12.77 8.86 14.94
N GLU A 190 13.47 8.14 15.83
CA GLU A 190 13.13 6.76 16.19
C GLU A 190 11.88 6.70 17.05
N ALA A 191 11.71 7.60 18.01
CA ALA A 191 10.50 7.70 18.84
C ALA A 191 9.27 8.00 17.99
N THR A 192 9.36 8.99 17.10
CA THR A 192 8.28 9.32 16.14
C THR A 192 7.96 8.14 15.21
N TYR A 193 8.96 7.36 14.80
CA TYR A 193 8.71 6.17 13.99
C TYR A 193 8.00 5.06 14.77
N ARG A 194 8.35 4.86 16.03
CA ARG A 194 7.64 3.91 16.91
C ARG A 194 6.18 4.34 17.13
N GLU A 195 5.95 5.63 17.36
CA GLU A 195 4.62 6.22 17.47
C GLU A 195 3.78 5.96 16.20
N TYR A 196 4.37 6.22 15.02
CA TYR A 196 3.74 5.90 13.74
C TYR A 196 3.36 4.41 13.63
N GLN A 197 4.24 3.49 14.05
CA GLN A 197 3.94 2.06 14.00
C GLN A 197 2.75 1.68 14.90
N ILE A 198 2.63 2.31 16.06
CA ILE A 198 1.48 2.13 16.97
C ILE A 198 0.22 2.69 16.30
N ALA A 199 0.29 3.92 15.78
CA ALA A 199 -0.83 4.56 15.09
C ALA A 199 -1.31 3.74 13.87
N LEU A 200 -0.40 3.18 13.07
CA LEU A 200 -0.74 2.32 11.95
C LEU A 200 -1.46 1.03 12.38
N ARG A 201 -1.00 0.39 13.47
CA ARG A 201 -1.67 -0.81 14.00
C ARG A 201 -3.07 -0.48 14.49
N ASN A 202 -3.22 0.61 15.25
CA ASN A 202 -4.52 1.08 15.71
C ASN A 202 -5.44 1.43 14.53
N PHE A 203 -4.96 2.17 13.56
CA PHE A 203 -5.73 2.51 12.35
C PHE A 203 -6.25 1.27 11.62
N ASN A 204 -5.40 0.25 11.41
CA ASN A 204 -5.84 -1.00 10.77
C ASN A 204 -6.83 -1.78 11.64
N TYR A 205 -6.68 -1.77 12.96
CA TYR A 205 -7.64 -2.37 13.88
C TYR A 205 -9.00 -1.67 13.79
N GLN A 206 -9.02 -0.34 13.81
CA GLN A 206 -10.24 0.45 13.66
C GLN A 206 -10.90 0.26 12.28
N LEU A 207 -10.11 0.07 11.21
CA LEU A 207 -10.64 -0.29 9.90
C LEU A 207 -11.30 -1.68 9.89
N LEU A 208 -10.77 -2.65 10.65
CA LEU A 208 -11.41 -3.96 10.82
C LEU A 208 -12.76 -3.82 11.53
N LEU A 209 -12.84 -3.03 12.61
CA LEU A 209 -14.10 -2.76 13.30
C LEU A 209 -15.10 -2.03 12.38
N LEU A 210 -14.63 -1.07 11.61
CA LEU A 210 -15.44 -0.34 10.64
C LEU A 210 -16.02 -1.26 9.56
N LYS A 211 -15.24 -2.23 9.08
CA LYS A 211 -15.69 -3.29 8.17
C LYS A 211 -16.86 -4.08 8.78
N GLN A 212 -16.72 -4.50 10.03
CA GLN A 212 -17.75 -5.29 10.73
C GLN A 212 -19.04 -4.46 10.93
N VAL A 213 -18.90 -3.24 11.41
CA VAL A 213 -20.03 -2.33 11.68
C VAL A 213 -20.85 -2.01 10.42
N LEU A 214 -20.15 -1.83 9.29
CA LEU A 214 -20.79 -1.50 8.02
C LEU A 214 -21.11 -2.74 7.15
N ALA A 215 -20.85 -3.94 7.65
CA ALA A 215 -21.03 -5.21 6.95
C ALA A 215 -20.41 -5.18 5.54
N LEU A 216 -19.16 -4.70 5.42
CA LEU A 216 -18.46 -4.66 4.16
C LEU A 216 -18.00 -6.05 3.75
N THR A 217 -18.09 -6.35 2.46
CA THR A 217 -17.64 -7.64 1.90
C THR A 217 -16.13 -7.66 1.68
N SER A 218 -15.56 -6.51 1.32
CA SER A 218 -14.11 -6.36 1.07
C SER A 218 -13.33 -6.12 2.35
N ASP A 219 -12.07 -6.58 2.37
CA ASP A 219 -11.16 -6.28 3.46
C ASP A 219 -10.71 -4.84 3.45
N LEU A 220 -10.79 -4.17 4.61
CA LEU A 220 -10.26 -2.84 4.82
C LEU A 220 -8.86 -2.90 5.43
N SER A 221 -7.98 -2.07 4.90
CA SER A 221 -6.64 -1.83 5.44
C SER A 221 -6.17 -0.43 5.06
N SER A 222 -5.09 0.03 5.66
CA SER A 222 -4.44 1.30 5.31
C SER A 222 -3.99 1.40 3.83
N TYR A 223 -3.94 0.29 3.10
CA TYR A 223 -3.64 0.26 1.66
C TYR A 223 -4.89 0.29 0.78
N THR A 224 -6.05 -0.03 1.32
CA THR A 224 -7.30 -0.17 0.55
C THR A 224 -7.69 1.13 -0.15
N ALA A 225 -7.60 2.29 0.53
CA ALA A 225 -7.90 3.59 -0.08
C ALA A 225 -7.08 3.84 -1.35
N ARG A 226 -5.78 3.50 -1.32
CA ARG A 226 -4.87 3.66 -2.43
C ARG A 226 -5.18 2.72 -3.60
N HIS A 227 -5.47 1.46 -3.32
CA HIS A 227 -5.90 0.49 -4.34
C HIS A 227 -7.23 0.91 -4.96
N THR A 228 -8.18 1.39 -4.15
CA THR A 228 -9.49 1.83 -4.61
C THR A 228 -9.37 3.04 -5.53
N TRP A 229 -8.61 4.06 -5.14
CA TRP A 229 -8.40 5.25 -5.97
C TRP A 229 -7.77 4.88 -7.34
N ALA A 230 -6.70 4.09 -7.32
CA ALA A 230 -6.04 3.67 -8.56
C ALA A 230 -6.95 2.86 -9.49
N THR A 231 -7.70 1.90 -8.93
CA THR A 231 -8.63 1.06 -9.71
C THR A 231 -9.80 1.88 -10.24
N MET A 232 -10.37 2.79 -9.44
CA MET A 232 -11.45 3.67 -9.89
C MET A 232 -10.97 4.63 -11.00
N ALA A 233 -9.79 5.23 -10.85
CA ALA A 233 -9.20 6.07 -11.89
C ALA A 233 -9.01 5.28 -13.20
N TYR A 234 -8.55 4.03 -13.10
CA TYR A 234 -8.39 3.15 -14.25
C TYR A 234 -9.75 2.80 -14.91
N TYR A 235 -10.79 2.54 -14.11
CA TYR A 235 -12.15 2.29 -14.63
C TYR A 235 -12.81 3.55 -15.24
N CYS A 236 -12.37 4.75 -14.79
CA CYS A 236 -12.72 6.01 -15.44
C CYS A 236 -11.85 6.30 -16.69
N GLU A 237 -11.13 5.30 -17.19
CA GLU A 237 -10.30 5.39 -18.42
C GLU A 237 -9.16 6.41 -18.34
N ILE A 238 -8.74 6.78 -17.13
CA ILE A 238 -7.56 7.61 -16.91
C ILE A 238 -6.31 6.83 -17.28
N HIS A 239 -5.46 7.43 -18.10
CA HIS A 239 -4.23 6.77 -18.58
C HIS A 239 -3.34 6.32 -17.42
N PRO A 240 -2.82 5.06 -17.42
CA PRO A 240 -2.00 4.51 -16.33
C PRO A 240 -0.78 5.36 -15.98
N GLY A 241 -0.20 6.10 -16.93
CA GLY A 241 0.87 7.07 -16.72
C GLY A 241 0.44 8.21 -15.79
N ILE A 242 -0.75 8.78 -16.01
CA ILE A 242 -1.33 9.83 -15.15
C ILE A 242 -1.57 9.29 -13.74
N ILE A 243 -2.13 8.08 -13.63
CA ILE A 243 -2.33 7.40 -12.34
C ILE A 243 -0.99 7.21 -11.63
N SER A 244 0.05 6.76 -12.36
CA SER A 244 1.39 6.54 -11.84
C SER A 244 2.00 7.84 -11.26
N GLU A 245 1.90 8.93 -12.00
CA GLU A 245 2.39 10.24 -11.56
C GLU A 245 1.61 10.77 -10.35
N ALA A 246 0.29 10.73 -10.41
CA ALA A 246 -0.59 11.19 -9.33
C ALA A 246 -0.32 10.43 -8.01
N MET A 247 0.03 9.16 -8.10
CA MET A 247 0.39 8.32 -6.95
C MET A 247 1.88 8.43 -6.56
N GLY A 248 2.71 9.09 -7.33
CA GLY A 248 4.14 9.21 -7.08
C GLY A 248 4.89 7.89 -7.21
N HIS A 249 4.53 7.06 -8.19
CA HIS A 249 5.26 5.84 -8.52
C HIS A 249 6.49 6.13 -9.37
N SER A 250 7.49 5.26 -9.33
CA SER A 250 8.70 5.36 -10.15
C SER A 250 8.51 4.81 -11.56
N SER A 251 7.49 3.98 -11.79
CA SER A 251 7.15 3.42 -13.10
C SER A 251 5.68 3.01 -13.16
N ILE A 252 5.16 2.86 -14.39
CA ILE A 252 3.79 2.38 -14.67
C ILE A 252 3.61 0.95 -14.17
N ILE A 253 4.62 0.09 -14.28
CA ILE A 253 4.60 -1.30 -13.80
C ILE A 253 4.23 -1.39 -12.32
N VAL A 254 4.71 -0.44 -11.50
CA VAL A 254 4.31 -0.35 -10.09
C VAL A 254 2.82 -0.05 -9.97
N THR A 255 2.27 0.79 -10.84
CA THR A 255 0.85 1.16 -10.84
C THR A 255 -0.04 -0.04 -11.19
N GLU A 256 0.34 -0.85 -12.16
CA GLU A 256 -0.40 -2.04 -12.60
C GLU A 256 -0.63 -3.04 -11.47
N THR A 257 0.26 -3.10 -10.48
CA THR A 257 0.08 -3.96 -9.30
C THR A 257 -1.15 -3.58 -8.47
N TYR A 258 -1.63 -2.34 -8.57
CA TYR A 258 -2.81 -1.84 -7.86
C TYR A 258 -4.12 -2.05 -8.62
N LEU A 259 -4.07 -2.13 -9.96
CA LEU A 259 -5.25 -2.13 -10.81
C LEU A 259 -5.95 -3.50 -10.78
N LYS A 260 -7.27 -3.49 -10.67
CA LYS A 260 -8.10 -4.66 -10.96
C LYS A 260 -8.28 -4.80 -12.47
N PRO A 261 -8.32 -6.03 -13.03
CA PRO A 261 -8.70 -6.24 -14.43
C PRO A 261 -10.09 -5.67 -14.71
N PHE A 262 -10.33 -5.30 -15.97
CA PHE A 262 -11.69 -4.99 -16.41
C PHE A 262 -12.57 -6.24 -16.33
N LYS A 263 -13.86 -6.03 -16.02
CA LYS A 263 -14.88 -7.08 -16.12
C LYS A 263 -15.11 -7.42 -17.60
N ASN A 264 -15.42 -8.70 -17.91
CA ASN A 264 -15.63 -9.15 -19.29
C ASN A 264 -16.60 -8.27 -20.07
N LYS A 265 -17.69 -7.85 -19.44
CA LYS A 265 -18.67 -6.94 -20.06
C LYS A 265 -18.01 -5.68 -20.68
N LYS A 266 -17.04 -5.05 -19.97
CA LYS A 266 -16.36 -3.85 -20.49
C LYS A 266 -15.43 -4.18 -21.66
N ILE A 267 -14.83 -5.38 -21.64
CA ILE A 267 -14.01 -5.88 -22.75
C ILE A 267 -14.90 -6.14 -23.99
N ASP A 268 -16.07 -6.73 -23.80
CA ASP A 268 -17.03 -6.98 -24.86
C ASP A 268 -17.56 -5.67 -25.47
N GLU A 269 -17.88 -4.67 -24.63
CA GLU A 269 -18.30 -3.33 -25.07
C GLU A 269 -17.21 -2.66 -25.92
N ALA A 270 -15.95 -2.76 -25.50
CA ALA A 270 -14.83 -2.25 -26.27
C ALA A 270 -14.71 -2.94 -27.64
N ASN A 271 -14.86 -4.28 -27.67
CA ASN A 271 -14.84 -5.04 -28.93
C ASN A 271 -15.99 -4.63 -29.87
N VAL A 272 -17.20 -4.45 -29.35
CA VAL A 272 -18.35 -3.95 -30.14
C VAL A 272 -18.03 -2.57 -30.73
N THR A 273 -17.43 -1.68 -29.94
CA THR A 273 -17.04 -0.34 -30.41
C THR A 273 -16.04 -0.40 -31.57
N ILE A 274 -15.01 -1.27 -31.45
CA ILE A 274 -14.02 -1.48 -32.50
C ILE A 274 -14.68 -2.00 -33.79
N LEU A 275 -15.52 -3.04 -33.68
CA LEU A 275 -16.22 -3.60 -34.83
C LEU A 275 -17.18 -2.61 -35.50
N SER A 276 -17.82 -1.76 -34.70
CA SER A 276 -18.73 -0.72 -35.21
C SER A 276 -17.97 0.38 -35.96
N SER A 277 -16.73 0.72 -35.55
CA SER A 277 -15.91 1.69 -36.27
C SER A 277 -15.48 1.19 -37.65
N LEU A 278 -15.22 -0.11 -37.80
CA LEU A 278 -14.93 -0.72 -39.11
C LEU A 278 -16.13 -0.66 -40.04
N LYS A 279 -17.36 -0.93 -39.55
CA LYS A 279 -18.56 -0.87 -40.36
C LYS A 279 -18.86 0.55 -40.89
N ARG A 280 -18.62 1.61 -40.10
CA ARG A 280 -18.78 3.00 -40.55
C ARG A 280 -17.86 3.35 -41.74
N ASN A 281 -16.63 2.84 -41.72
CA ASN A 281 -15.68 3.07 -42.81
C ASN A 281 -16.04 2.33 -44.12
N TYR A 282 -16.80 1.21 -44.03
CA TYR A 282 -17.25 0.47 -45.20
C TYR A 282 -18.52 1.06 -45.86
N VAL A 283 -19.32 1.85 -45.13
CA VAL A 283 -20.56 2.44 -45.63
C VAL A 283 -20.36 3.81 -46.28
N CYS A 284 -19.28 4.52 -45.97
CA CYS A 284 -18.91 5.80 -46.61
C CYS A 284 -18.10 5.67 -47.93
N GLY A 285 -17.83 4.47 -48.41
CA GLY A 285 -17.06 4.16 -49.61
C GLY A 285 -17.89 3.66 -50.78
N LYS A 286 -19.16 4.09 -50.92
CA LYS A 286 -19.96 3.88 -52.13
C LYS A 286 -20.47 5.19 -52.66
#